data_3da7f5d467f81bc18136a0f2f6e9efba
#
_entry.id   3da7f5d467f81bc18136a0f2f6e9efba
#
_cell.length_a   1.000
_cell.length_b   1.000
_cell.length_c   1.000
_cell.angle_alpha   90.00
_cell.angle_beta   90.00
_cell.angle_gamma   90.00
#
_symmetry.space_group_name_H-M   'P 1'
#
loop_
_entity.id
_entity.type
_entity.pdbx_description
1 polymer ?
#
loop_
_entity_poly.entity_id
_entity_poly.type
_entity_poly.pdbx_seq_one_letter_code
_entity_poly.pdbx_strand_id
1 'polypeptide(L)'
;VMPRSIYFHEILNYDTTSNSTHVLPINKQTSNHAYLLKDSKKFSDFRIEPCDVETATVFPVMISNALLPFHITNPPLAILPIEKHQGIWRNIPATSLVAMSTGFQRWVNRASAMYGQGSNITTLWSWLDTRSKLSNQSIPQSGYIVCSGTGGEYVCAHYLKDDQVNYNRLIIDQTVNYYHTNNENEAKYLVGLLNSSSISNAIRGFQSEGNFGARHIHSLPYRIIEPFEETNVLHLSIVNSTTNLISELDEFFSDSTDPKVLRLRNPNESSIAYKRRAIRSIIITLPSYNEYLEACETVLNS
;
A
#
# COMPACT_ATOMS: atom_id res chain seq x y z
N VAL A 1 1.41 -9.09 -11.69
CA VAL A 1 0.56 -7.96 -11.25
C VAL A 1 -0.81 -8.53 -10.96
N MET A 2 -1.31 -8.31 -9.76
CA MET A 2 -2.64 -8.74 -9.34
C MET A 2 -3.70 -7.95 -10.12
N PRO A 3 -4.59 -8.61 -10.91
CA PRO A 3 -5.68 -7.92 -11.61
C PRO A 3 -6.65 -7.34 -10.58
N ARG A 4 -6.68 -6.02 -10.49
CA ARG A 4 -7.40 -5.33 -9.41
C ARG A 4 -8.90 -5.56 -9.44
N SER A 5 -9.51 -5.57 -10.63
CA SER A 5 -10.95 -5.79 -10.77
C SER A 5 -11.44 -7.16 -10.29
N ILE A 6 -10.56 -8.17 -10.26
CA ILE A 6 -10.90 -9.50 -9.77
C ILE A 6 -10.93 -9.55 -8.24
N TYR A 7 -9.96 -8.90 -7.60
CA TYR A 7 -9.73 -9.07 -6.17
C TYR A 7 -10.32 -7.93 -5.32
N PHE A 8 -10.37 -6.69 -5.84
CA PHE A 8 -10.88 -5.55 -5.09
C PHE A 8 -12.36 -5.32 -5.38
N HIS A 9 -13.12 -5.13 -4.32
CA HIS A 9 -14.56 -4.91 -4.35
C HIS A 9 -14.94 -3.81 -3.37
N GLU A 10 -16.17 -3.30 -3.48
CA GLU A 10 -16.77 -2.48 -2.44
C GLU A 10 -17.14 -3.40 -1.29
N ILE A 11 -16.63 -3.13 -0.10
CA ILE A 11 -16.83 -3.97 1.08
C ILE A 11 -17.54 -3.13 2.13
N LEU A 12 -18.74 -3.58 2.52
CA LEU A 12 -19.57 -2.91 3.49
C LEU A 12 -19.39 -3.56 4.87
N ASN A 13 -19.31 -2.72 5.89
CA ASN A 13 -19.32 -3.16 7.30
C ASN A 13 -18.24 -4.22 7.60
N TYR A 14 -17.02 -3.97 7.10
CA TYR A 14 -15.89 -4.86 7.40
C TYR A 14 -15.59 -4.85 8.90
N ASP A 15 -15.85 -5.97 9.54
CA ASP A 15 -15.56 -6.20 10.95
C ASP A 15 -14.92 -7.58 11.11
N THR A 16 -13.70 -7.61 11.60
CA THR A 16 -12.93 -8.84 11.79
C THR A 16 -13.52 -9.77 12.86
N THR A 17 -14.45 -9.30 13.67
CA THR A 17 -15.19 -10.12 14.65
C THR A 17 -16.41 -10.81 14.03
N SER A 18 -16.88 -10.33 12.87
CA SER A 18 -17.96 -10.95 12.11
C SER A 18 -17.45 -12.12 11.28
N ASN A 19 -18.22 -13.17 11.16
CA ASN A 19 -17.90 -14.32 10.30
C ASN A 19 -18.18 -14.06 8.82
N SER A 20 -19.00 -13.06 8.50
CA SER A 20 -19.46 -12.76 7.14
C SER A 20 -19.37 -11.28 6.83
N THR A 21 -18.99 -10.97 5.61
CA THR A 21 -18.83 -9.60 5.09
C THR A 21 -19.59 -9.46 3.78
N HIS A 22 -20.37 -8.40 3.63
CA HIS A 22 -21.11 -8.10 2.41
C HIS A 22 -20.24 -7.41 1.38
N VAL A 23 -20.26 -7.92 0.15
CA VAL A 23 -19.39 -7.48 -0.95
C VAL A 23 -20.23 -7.06 -2.14
N LEU A 24 -19.91 -5.91 -2.69
CA LEU A 24 -20.53 -5.32 -3.87
C LEU A 24 -19.52 -5.13 -4.99
N PRO A 25 -19.97 -5.13 -6.26
CA PRO A 25 -19.12 -4.70 -7.35
C PRO A 25 -18.77 -3.21 -7.20
N ILE A 26 -17.52 -2.85 -7.47
CA ILE A 26 -17.13 -1.42 -7.50
C ILE A 26 -17.85 -0.74 -8.66
N ASN A 27 -18.63 0.30 -8.36
CA ASN A 27 -19.26 1.14 -9.37
C ASN A 27 -18.26 2.22 -9.84
N LYS A 28 -17.99 2.26 -11.14
CA LYS A 28 -17.03 3.21 -11.74
C LYS A 28 -17.42 4.69 -11.55
N GLN A 29 -18.70 4.97 -11.37
CA GLN A 29 -19.22 6.34 -11.30
C GLN A 29 -19.37 6.84 -9.86
N THR A 30 -19.72 5.98 -8.92
CA THR A 30 -20.11 6.36 -7.57
C THR A 30 -19.17 5.86 -6.47
N SER A 31 -18.38 4.80 -6.72
CA SER A 31 -17.50 4.25 -5.70
C SER A 31 -16.23 5.08 -5.52
N ASN A 32 -15.86 5.31 -4.28
CA ASN A 32 -14.56 5.87 -3.91
C ASN A 32 -13.37 4.98 -4.31
N HIS A 33 -13.63 3.70 -4.64
CA HIS A 33 -12.65 2.73 -5.06
C HIS A 33 -12.55 2.54 -6.57
N ALA A 34 -13.26 3.35 -7.38
CA ALA A 34 -13.26 3.22 -8.84
C ALA A 34 -11.85 3.27 -9.47
N TYR A 35 -10.87 3.92 -8.80
CA TYR A 35 -9.47 3.93 -9.23
C TYR A 35 -8.82 2.53 -9.25
N LEU A 36 -9.35 1.56 -8.51
CA LEU A 36 -8.88 0.17 -8.49
C LEU A 36 -9.27 -0.60 -9.75
N LEU A 37 -10.24 -0.10 -10.52
CA LEU A 37 -10.71 -0.76 -11.75
C LEU A 37 -9.86 -0.46 -12.98
N LYS A 38 -8.72 0.20 -12.85
CA LYS A 38 -7.78 0.47 -13.96
C LYS A 38 -6.94 -0.77 -14.28
N ASP A 39 -7.61 -1.79 -14.80
CA ASP A 39 -6.97 -3.04 -15.22
C ASP A 39 -6.66 -3.09 -16.72
N SER A 40 -5.91 -4.13 -17.11
CA SER A 40 -5.82 -4.53 -18.50
C SER A 40 -7.22 -4.84 -19.06
N LYS A 41 -7.42 -4.62 -20.36
CA LYS A 41 -8.70 -4.92 -21.05
C LYS A 41 -9.23 -6.34 -20.76
N LYS A 42 -8.32 -7.32 -20.58
CA LYS A 42 -8.66 -8.72 -20.32
C LYS A 42 -9.53 -8.91 -19.07
N PHE A 43 -9.34 -8.09 -18.02
CA PHE A 43 -10.02 -8.27 -16.73
C PHE A 43 -11.02 -7.14 -16.44
N SER A 44 -11.17 -6.18 -17.34
CA SER A 44 -12.03 -4.99 -17.15
C SER A 44 -13.52 -5.32 -17.00
N ASP A 45 -13.95 -6.48 -17.50
CA ASP A 45 -15.35 -6.91 -17.51
C ASP A 45 -15.71 -7.81 -16.32
N PHE A 46 -14.75 -8.11 -15.47
CA PHE A 46 -15.04 -8.86 -14.25
C PHE A 46 -16.02 -8.08 -13.37
N ARG A 47 -17.11 -8.71 -13.00
CA ARG A 47 -18.11 -8.20 -12.07
C ARG A 47 -18.62 -9.36 -11.24
N ILE A 48 -18.84 -9.11 -9.97
CA ILE A 48 -19.58 -10.03 -9.11
C ILE A 48 -21.00 -9.50 -8.89
N GLU A 49 -21.90 -10.38 -8.57
CA GLU A 49 -23.18 -9.98 -8.00
C GLU A 49 -22.99 -9.72 -6.49
N PRO A 50 -23.79 -8.82 -5.89
CA PRO A 50 -23.77 -8.62 -4.45
C PRO A 50 -23.88 -9.97 -3.73
N CYS A 51 -22.99 -10.22 -2.77
CA CYS A 51 -22.98 -11.48 -2.03
C CYS A 51 -22.24 -11.34 -0.70
N ASP A 52 -22.46 -12.30 0.17
CA ASP A 52 -21.73 -12.45 1.40
C ASP A 52 -20.58 -13.44 1.20
N VAL A 53 -19.41 -13.08 1.75
CA VAL A 53 -18.22 -13.94 1.78
C VAL A 53 -17.74 -14.05 3.23
N GLU A 54 -16.94 -15.08 3.53
CA GLU A 54 -16.30 -15.18 4.82
C GLU A 54 -15.39 -13.99 5.05
N THR A 55 -15.53 -13.29 6.17
CA THR A 55 -14.63 -12.20 6.56
C THR A 55 -13.17 -12.66 6.59
N ALA A 56 -12.94 -13.93 6.89
CA ALA A 56 -11.62 -14.56 6.86
C ALA A 56 -10.93 -14.48 5.47
N THR A 57 -11.70 -14.32 4.38
CA THR A 57 -11.17 -14.23 3.01
C THR A 57 -10.97 -12.78 2.53
N VAL A 58 -11.28 -11.78 3.38
CA VAL A 58 -11.15 -10.36 3.06
C VAL A 58 -9.92 -9.79 3.76
N PHE A 59 -9.02 -9.18 3.01
CA PHE A 59 -7.72 -8.72 3.50
C PHE A 59 -7.45 -7.26 3.13
N PRO A 60 -6.89 -6.45 4.05
CA PRO A 60 -6.30 -5.17 3.69
C PRO A 60 -5.04 -5.41 2.84
N VAL A 61 -4.95 -4.74 1.70
CA VAL A 61 -3.82 -4.87 0.78
C VAL A 61 -3.13 -3.53 0.61
N MET A 62 -1.89 -3.44 1.10
CA MET A 62 -1.07 -2.25 0.90
C MET A 62 -0.60 -2.19 -0.54
N ILE A 63 -1.10 -1.22 -1.29
CA ILE A 63 -0.76 -0.95 -2.68
C ILE A 63 -0.11 0.43 -2.80
N SER A 64 0.69 0.65 -3.84
CA SER A 64 1.34 1.96 -4.03
C SER A 64 0.37 3.13 -4.18
N ASN A 65 -0.89 2.87 -4.56
CA ASN A 65 -1.92 3.92 -4.64
C ASN A 65 -2.39 4.42 -3.26
N ALA A 66 -2.20 3.65 -2.20
CA ALA A 66 -2.49 4.06 -0.83
C ALA A 66 -1.34 4.88 -0.21
N LEU A 67 -0.17 4.93 -0.88
CA LEU A 67 1.04 5.55 -0.35
C LEU A 67 1.25 6.93 -0.95
N LEU A 68 1.27 7.93 -0.10
CA LEU A 68 1.50 9.34 -0.39
C LEU A 68 2.75 9.83 0.37
N PRO A 69 3.36 10.97 0.01
CA PRO A 69 4.44 11.53 0.80
C PRO A 69 4.00 11.78 2.24
N PHE A 70 4.69 11.18 3.20
CA PHE A 70 4.42 11.28 4.64
C PHE A 70 3.01 10.88 5.09
N HIS A 71 2.25 10.15 4.23
CA HIS A 71 0.88 9.77 4.56
C HIS A 71 0.49 8.45 3.89
N ILE A 72 -0.28 7.64 4.60
CA ILE A 72 -0.90 6.43 4.07
C ILE A 72 -2.41 6.55 4.20
N THR A 73 -3.11 6.36 3.10
CA THR A 73 -4.56 6.14 3.15
C THR A 73 -4.83 4.70 3.57
N ASN A 74 -6.01 4.44 4.13
CA ASN A 74 -6.39 3.09 4.51
C ASN A 74 -6.18 2.11 3.34
N PRO A 75 -5.45 1.00 3.55
CA PRO A 75 -5.28 -0.01 2.54
C PRO A 75 -6.64 -0.54 2.05
N PRO A 76 -6.88 -0.59 0.74
CA PRO A 76 -8.13 -1.13 0.21
C PRO A 76 -8.27 -2.61 0.56
N LEU A 77 -9.51 -3.05 0.71
CA LEU A 77 -9.83 -4.44 1.03
C LEU A 77 -9.96 -5.27 -0.25
N ALA A 78 -9.46 -6.50 -0.23
CA ALA A 78 -9.53 -7.44 -1.33
C ALA A 78 -10.03 -8.81 -0.85
N ILE A 79 -10.77 -9.50 -1.73
CA ILE A 79 -11.09 -10.92 -1.52
C ILE A 79 -9.92 -11.74 -2.05
N LEU A 80 -9.34 -12.58 -1.21
CA LEU A 80 -8.21 -13.44 -1.59
C LEU A 80 -8.48 -14.90 -1.19
N PRO A 81 -8.15 -15.88 -2.05
CA PRO A 81 -8.35 -17.31 -1.78
C PRO A 81 -7.19 -17.88 -0.95
N ILE A 82 -6.86 -17.22 0.16
CA ILE A 82 -5.69 -17.53 0.97
C ILE A 82 -6.04 -17.71 2.44
N GLU A 83 -5.23 -18.46 3.12
CA GLU A 83 -5.23 -18.61 4.58
C GLU A 83 -3.80 -18.57 5.11
N LYS A 84 -3.63 -18.28 6.40
CA LYS A 84 -2.32 -18.31 7.06
C LYS A 84 -2.17 -19.62 7.83
N HIS A 85 -1.16 -20.40 7.50
CA HIS A 85 -0.83 -21.64 8.20
C HIS A 85 0.60 -21.59 8.72
N GLN A 86 0.76 -21.73 10.04
CA GLN A 86 2.07 -21.61 10.70
C GLN A 86 2.85 -20.33 10.31
N GLY A 87 2.13 -19.21 10.19
CA GLY A 87 2.72 -17.93 9.83
C GLY A 87 2.93 -17.70 8.32
N ILE A 88 2.74 -18.71 7.48
CA ILE A 88 2.97 -18.66 6.03
C ILE A 88 1.62 -18.58 5.28
N TRP A 89 1.53 -17.72 4.29
CA TRP A 89 0.39 -17.65 3.40
C TRP A 89 0.36 -18.84 2.45
N ARG A 90 -0.80 -19.44 2.32
CA ARG A 90 -1.05 -20.54 1.38
C ARG A 90 -2.44 -20.42 0.75
N ASN A 91 -2.64 -21.16 -0.31
CA ASN A 91 -3.96 -21.32 -0.91
C ASN A 91 -4.93 -22.01 0.05
N ILE A 92 -6.18 -21.55 0.07
CA ILE A 92 -7.26 -22.32 0.68
C ILE A 92 -7.38 -23.66 -0.07
N PRO A 93 -7.35 -24.82 0.61
CA PRO A 93 -7.49 -26.11 -0.05
C PRO A 93 -8.81 -26.20 -0.84
N ALA A 94 -8.75 -26.79 -2.03
CA ALA A 94 -9.96 -26.97 -2.86
C ALA A 94 -11.05 -27.77 -2.14
N THR A 95 -10.67 -28.69 -1.24
CA THR A 95 -11.56 -29.45 -0.39
C THR A 95 -12.30 -28.61 0.64
N SER A 96 -11.69 -27.53 1.11
CA SER A 96 -12.31 -26.59 2.05
C SER A 96 -13.29 -25.64 1.36
N LEU A 97 -13.15 -25.42 0.05
CA LEU A 97 -14.01 -24.52 -0.71
C LEU A 97 -15.49 -24.93 -0.65
N VAL A 98 -15.79 -26.22 -0.59
CA VAL A 98 -17.16 -26.76 -0.55
C VAL A 98 -17.89 -26.35 0.74
N ALA A 99 -17.15 -26.15 1.84
CA ALA A 99 -17.71 -25.74 3.14
C ALA A 99 -17.86 -24.21 3.26
N MET A 100 -17.36 -23.44 2.29
CA MET A 100 -17.42 -21.99 2.32
C MET A 100 -18.76 -21.44 1.78
N SER A 101 -19.02 -20.18 2.01
CA SER A 101 -20.26 -19.52 1.56
C SER A 101 -20.43 -19.63 0.04
N THR A 102 -21.70 -19.68 -0.39
CA THR A 102 -22.04 -19.69 -1.81
C THR A 102 -21.50 -18.45 -2.55
N GLY A 103 -21.41 -17.31 -1.84
CA GLY A 103 -20.85 -16.07 -2.39
C GLY A 103 -19.37 -16.23 -2.73
N PHE A 104 -18.58 -16.74 -1.79
CA PHE A 104 -17.15 -16.97 -2.02
C PHE A 104 -16.90 -18.04 -3.11
N GLN A 105 -17.65 -19.15 -3.09
CA GLN A 105 -17.56 -20.18 -4.13
C GLN A 105 -17.86 -19.61 -5.53
N ARG A 106 -18.90 -18.79 -5.67
CA ARG A 106 -19.22 -18.11 -6.94
C ARG A 106 -18.11 -17.16 -7.38
N TRP A 107 -17.55 -16.39 -6.43
CA TRP A 107 -16.42 -15.51 -6.71
C TRP A 107 -15.21 -16.30 -7.23
N VAL A 108 -14.78 -17.39 -6.54
CA VAL A 108 -13.67 -18.27 -6.97
C VAL A 108 -13.90 -18.81 -8.38
N ASN A 109 -15.08 -19.35 -8.64
CA ASN A 109 -15.41 -19.93 -9.96
C ASN A 109 -15.32 -18.86 -11.06
N ARG A 110 -15.90 -17.68 -10.83
CA ARG A 110 -15.90 -16.59 -11.81
C ARG A 110 -14.52 -15.99 -11.99
N ALA A 111 -13.78 -15.77 -10.91
CA ALA A 111 -12.41 -15.26 -10.95
C ALA A 111 -11.49 -16.24 -11.69
N SER A 112 -11.60 -17.55 -11.41
CA SER A 112 -10.81 -18.58 -12.09
C SER A 112 -11.10 -18.61 -13.58
N ALA A 113 -12.36 -18.52 -13.99
CA ALA A 113 -12.75 -18.53 -15.40
C ALA A 113 -12.11 -17.39 -16.22
N MET A 114 -11.77 -16.25 -15.58
CA MET A 114 -11.08 -15.14 -16.25
C MET A 114 -9.66 -15.50 -16.71
N TYR A 115 -9.04 -16.50 -16.10
CA TYR A 115 -7.70 -16.96 -16.49
C TYR A 115 -7.70 -18.03 -17.59
N GLY A 116 -8.86 -18.60 -17.92
CA GLY A 116 -9.04 -19.53 -19.00
C GLY A 116 -9.83 -20.79 -18.61
N GLN A 117 -10.16 -21.59 -19.61
CA GLN A 117 -10.89 -22.84 -19.40
C GLN A 117 -10.06 -23.82 -18.54
N GLY A 118 -10.70 -24.47 -17.58
CA GLY A 118 -10.05 -25.40 -16.66
C GLY A 118 -9.33 -24.74 -15.48
N SER A 119 -9.31 -23.39 -15.41
CA SER A 119 -8.77 -22.68 -14.25
C SER A 119 -9.63 -22.88 -12.99
N ASN A 120 -8.97 -22.89 -11.83
CA ASN A 120 -9.58 -23.14 -10.53
C ASN A 120 -8.89 -22.32 -9.43
N ILE A 121 -9.20 -22.58 -8.17
CA ILE A 121 -8.61 -21.88 -7.02
C ILE A 121 -7.08 -21.97 -6.98
N THR A 122 -6.49 -23.08 -7.43
CA THR A 122 -5.03 -23.24 -7.54
C THR A 122 -4.44 -22.30 -8.60
N THR A 123 -5.18 -22.06 -9.68
CA THR A 123 -4.79 -21.09 -10.70
C THR A 123 -4.76 -19.68 -10.13
N LEU A 124 -5.77 -19.28 -9.33
CA LEU A 124 -5.79 -17.99 -8.64
C LEU A 124 -4.57 -17.83 -7.73
N TRP A 125 -4.25 -18.88 -6.97
CA TRP A 125 -3.06 -18.90 -6.12
C TRP A 125 -1.77 -18.69 -6.91
N SER A 126 -1.56 -19.43 -7.99
CA SER A 126 -0.33 -19.33 -8.78
C SER A 126 -0.10 -17.93 -9.35
N TRP A 127 -1.17 -17.19 -9.64
CA TRP A 127 -1.08 -15.79 -10.06
C TRP A 127 -0.79 -14.84 -8.90
N LEU A 128 -1.39 -15.07 -7.72
CA LEU A 128 -1.13 -14.27 -6.52
C LEU A 128 0.27 -14.47 -6.00
N ASP A 129 0.72 -15.72 -5.94
CA ASP A 129 2.03 -16.11 -5.41
C ASP A 129 3.12 -16.21 -6.49
N THR A 130 3.00 -15.46 -7.55
CA THR A 130 4.01 -15.45 -8.62
C THR A 130 5.40 -15.22 -8.05
N ARG A 131 6.32 -16.19 -8.27
CA ARG A 131 7.68 -16.22 -7.73
C ARG A 131 7.74 -16.24 -6.20
N SER A 132 6.78 -16.88 -5.56
CA SER A 132 6.65 -16.96 -4.09
C SER A 132 6.65 -15.63 -3.37
N LYS A 133 6.15 -14.58 -4.02
CA LYS A 133 6.15 -13.23 -3.43
C LYS A 133 5.17 -13.08 -2.28
N LEU A 134 4.08 -13.84 -2.28
CA LEU A 134 3.10 -13.82 -1.22
C LEU A 134 3.48 -14.79 -0.09
N SER A 135 3.82 -16.03 -0.44
CA SER A 135 4.23 -17.04 0.55
C SER A 135 5.50 -16.67 1.32
N ASN A 136 6.39 -15.88 0.69
CA ASN A 136 7.61 -15.40 1.34
C ASN A 136 7.42 -14.05 2.09
N GLN A 137 6.21 -13.49 2.15
CA GLN A 137 5.99 -12.31 2.97
C GLN A 137 6.07 -12.66 4.45
N SER A 138 7.03 -12.06 5.14
CA SER A 138 7.16 -12.13 6.58
C SER A 138 6.78 -10.77 7.17
N ILE A 139 5.50 -10.62 7.52
CA ILE A 139 5.00 -9.43 8.18
C ILE A 139 4.97 -9.71 9.68
N PRO A 140 5.68 -8.91 10.50
CA PRO A 140 5.71 -9.08 11.95
C PRO A 140 4.32 -8.83 12.55
N GLN A 141 4.15 -9.20 13.82
CA GLN A 141 2.87 -9.02 14.52
C GLN A 141 2.76 -7.67 15.22
N SER A 142 3.88 -6.97 15.41
CA SER A 142 3.95 -5.67 16.11
C SER A 142 5.07 -4.81 15.54
N GLY A 143 5.14 -3.57 15.99
CA GLY A 143 6.15 -2.60 15.57
C GLY A 143 5.71 -1.73 14.40
N TYR A 144 6.68 -1.30 13.61
CA TYR A 144 6.48 -0.32 12.54
C TYR A 144 6.88 -0.93 11.20
N ILE A 145 6.02 -0.81 10.21
CA ILE A 145 6.30 -1.23 8.83
C ILE A 145 6.46 0.02 7.97
N VAL A 146 7.70 0.37 7.67
CA VAL A 146 8.01 1.45 6.72
C VAL A 146 7.71 0.95 5.31
N CYS A 147 6.74 1.58 4.66
CA CYS A 147 6.35 1.30 3.29
C CYS A 147 6.91 2.37 2.36
N SER A 148 7.47 1.95 1.24
CA SER A 148 7.92 2.89 0.20
C SER A 148 7.49 2.42 -1.17
N GLY A 149 7.19 3.36 -2.03
CA GLY A 149 6.78 3.10 -3.41
C GLY A 149 7.31 4.15 -4.35
N THR A 150 7.75 3.71 -5.51
CA THR A 150 8.07 4.60 -6.61
C THR A 150 6.89 4.69 -7.56
N GLY A 151 6.44 5.88 -7.82
CA GLY A 151 5.38 6.15 -8.78
C GLY A 151 5.48 7.59 -9.22
N GLY A 152 5.80 7.82 -10.49
CA GLY A 152 6.10 9.15 -11.00
C GLY A 152 7.54 9.58 -10.67
N GLU A 153 7.72 10.87 -10.35
CA GLU A 153 9.05 11.49 -10.24
C GLU A 153 9.73 11.32 -8.88
N TYR A 154 8.99 10.82 -7.85
CA TYR A 154 9.47 10.85 -6.47
C TYR A 154 9.16 9.56 -5.73
N VAL A 155 10.06 9.18 -4.84
CA VAL A 155 9.76 8.17 -3.82
C VAL A 155 8.75 8.75 -2.84
N CYS A 156 7.80 7.92 -2.44
CA CYS A 156 6.86 8.23 -1.37
C CYS A 156 7.01 7.18 -0.28
N ALA A 157 7.10 7.60 0.94
CA ALA A 157 7.23 6.70 2.08
C ALA A 157 6.39 7.17 3.27
N HIS A 158 5.90 6.20 4.01
CA HIS A 158 5.33 6.38 5.34
C HIS A 158 5.35 5.03 6.07
N TYR A 159 5.04 5.02 7.35
CA TYR A 159 5.00 3.77 8.11
C TYR A 159 3.60 3.46 8.61
N LEU A 160 3.32 2.15 8.75
CA LEU A 160 2.14 1.61 9.41
C LEU A 160 2.47 1.25 10.85
N LYS A 161 1.48 1.36 11.73
CA LYS A 161 1.49 0.86 13.11
C LYS A 161 0.53 -0.31 13.23
N ASP A 162 0.80 -1.20 14.17
CA ASP A 162 -0.03 -2.38 14.45
C ASP A 162 -1.42 -2.05 15.03
N ASP A 163 -1.57 -0.86 15.64
CA ASP A 163 -2.87 -0.33 16.08
C ASP A 163 -3.74 0.21 14.94
N GLN A 164 -3.15 0.53 13.79
CA GLN A 164 -3.85 1.05 12.61
C GLN A 164 -4.33 -0.05 11.67
N VAL A 165 -3.54 -1.12 11.52
CA VAL A 165 -3.81 -2.23 10.61
C VAL A 165 -3.45 -3.55 11.27
N ASN A 166 -4.35 -4.50 11.25
CA ASN A 166 -4.05 -5.85 11.74
C ASN A 166 -2.99 -6.54 10.87
N TYR A 167 -1.75 -6.59 11.34
CA TYR A 167 -0.61 -7.16 10.62
C TYR A 167 -0.76 -8.66 10.33
N ASN A 168 -1.55 -9.38 11.13
CA ASN A 168 -1.84 -10.79 10.84
C ASN A 168 -2.65 -10.99 9.56
N ARG A 169 -3.30 -9.91 9.08
CA ARG A 169 -4.14 -9.93 7.88
C ARG A 169 -3.60 -9.05 6.76
N LEU A 170 -2.60 -8.23 7.02
CA LEU A 170 -2.04 -7.32 6.03
C LEU A 170 -1.31 -8.09 4.91
N ILE A 171 -1.62 -7.73 3.69
CA ILE A 171 -0.90 -8.15 2.48
C ILE A 171 -0.22 -6.94 1.88
N ILE A 172 1.04 -7.08 1.48
CA ILE A 172 1.79 -6.02 0.78
C ILE A 172 1.94 -6.41 -0.69
N ASP A 173 1.37 -5.57 -1.58
CA ASP A 173 1.48 -5.77 -3.03
C ASP A 173 2.92 -5.52 -3.53
N GLN A 174 3.29 -6.19 -4.60
CA GLN A 174 4.64 -6.09 -5.20
C GLN A 174 5.03 -4.67 -5.66
N THR A 175 4.11 -3.72 -5.67
CA THR A 175 4.37 -2.30 -6.00
C THR A 175 4.85 -1.49 -4.80
N VAL A 176 4.92 -2.09 -3.63
CA VAL A 176 5.38 -1.50 -2.38
C VAL A 176 6.55 -2.29 -1.84
N ASN A 177 7.64 -1.59 -1.51
CA ASN A 177 8.73 -2.14 -0.73
C ASN A 177 8.43 -1.88 0.74
N TYR A 178 8.85 -2.78 1.63
CA TYR A 178 8.65 -2.59 3.06
C TYR A 178 9.86 -3.01 3.87
N TYR A 179 10.03 -2.35 5.01
CA TYR A 179 11.03 -2.62 6.02
C TYR A 179 10.36 -2.63 7.38
N HIS A 180 10.73 -3.57 8.24
CA HIS A 180 10.20 -3.67 9.59
C HIS A 180 11.23 -3.22 10.62
N THR A 181 10.77 -2.44 11.60
CA THR A 181 11.54 -2.08 12.79
C THR A 181 10.64 -2.05 14.03
N ASN A 182 11.22 -2.28 15.20
CA ASN A 182 10.56 -2.05 16.50
C ASN A 182 10.81 -0.63 17.04
N ASN A 183 11.59 0.19 16.34
CA ASN A 183 11.98 1.53 16.76
C ASN A 183 11.22 2.58 15.93
N GLU A 184 10.36 3.37 16.59
CA GLU A 184 9.60 4.42 15.93
C GLU A 184 10.50 5.51 15.34
N ASN A 185 11.59 5.85 16.05
CA ASN A 185 12.53 6.86 15.57
C ASN A 185 13.24 6.39 14.29
N GLU A 186 13.62 5.11 14.21
CA GLU A 186 14.16 4.55 12.97
C GLU A 186 13.13 4.60 11.82
N ALA A 187 11.86 4.27 12.11
CA ALA A 187 10.80 4.38 11.10
C ALA A 187 10.64 5.81 10.60
N LYS A 188 10.62 6.81 11.49
CA LYS A 188 10.54 8.24 11.14
C LYS A 188 11.77 8.73 10.37
N TYR A 189 12.96 8.31 10.78
CA TYR A 189 14.22 8.61 10.10
C TYR A 189 14.18 8.11 8.64
N LEU A 190 13.80 6.85 8.43
CA LEU A 190 13.68 6.26 7.10
C LEU A 190 12.61 6.96 6.25
N VAL A 191 11.45 7.28 6.84
CA VAL A 191 10.38 8.02 6.15
C VAL A 191 10.87 9.40 5.74
N GLY A 192 11.58 10.10 6.60
CA GLY A 192 12.17 11.41 6.30
C GLY A 192 13.11 11.31 5.10
N LEU A 193 14.12 10.48 5.17
CA LEU A 193 15.11 10.33 4.10
C LEU A 193 14.48 9.87 2.77
N LEU A 194 13.60 8.87 2.81
CA LEU A 194 12.97 8.33 1.59
C LEU A 194 12.07 9.36 0.87
N ASN A 195 11.47 10.29 1.61
CA ASN A 195 10.69 11.37 1.01
C ASN A 195 11.53 12.57 0.55
N SER A 196 12.82 12.60 0.86
CA SER A 196 13.69 13.72 0.48
C SER A 196 13.85 13.85 -1.05
N SER A 197 14.06 15.07 -1.50
CA SER A 197 14.36 15.36 -2.89
C SER A 197 15.70 14.76 -3.31
N SER A 198 16.69 14.73 -2.42
CA SER A 198 18.03 14.19 -2.66
C SER A 198 17.97 12.69 -2.98
N ILE A 199 17.25 11.88 -2.20
CA ILE A 199 17.05 10.46 -2.51
C ILE A 199 16.27 10.28 -3.82
N SER A 200 15.22 11.06 -4.05
CA SER A 200 14.45 10.98 -5.30
C SER A 200 15.30 11.34 -6.52
N ASN A 201 16.19 12.34 -6.41
CA ASN A 201 17.11 12.72 -7.47
C ASN A 201 18.18 11.65 -7.72
N ALA A 202 18.75 11.06 -6.66
CA ALA A 202 19.69 9.96 -6.77
C ALA A 202 19.09 8.75 -7.51
N ILE A 203 17.85 8.37 -7.17
CA ILE A 203 17.14 7.28 -7.85
C ILE A 203 16.87 7.62 -9.32
N ARG A 204 16.51 8.88 -9.62
CA ARG A 204 16.17 9.32 -10.97
C ARG A 204 17.33 9.13 -11.95
N GLY A 205 18.58 9.28 -11.51
CA GLY A 205 19.78 9.02 -12.32
C GLY A 205 19.89 7.57 -12.82
N PHE A 206 19.18 6.63 -12.21
CA PHE A 206 19.16 5.20 -12.57
C PHE A 206 17.82 4.74 -13.20
N GLN A 207 16.88 5.65 -13.40
CA GLN A 207 15.59 5.29 -14.03
C GLN A 207 15.79 5.10 -15.54
N SER A 208 15.53 3.88 -16.02
CA SER A 208 15.29 3.67 -17.44
C SER A 208 14.00 4.38 -17.87
N GLU A 209 13.99 4.96 -19.05
CA GLU A 209 12.78 5.52 -19.66
C GLU A 209 11.67 4.45 -19.69
N GLY A 210 10.62 4.65 -18.91
CA GLY A 210 9.45 3.75 -18.84
C GLY A 210 8.94 3.48 -17.43
N ASN A 211 7.74 2.90 -17.34
CA ASN A 211 6.96 2.66 -16.11
C ASN A 211 7.54 1.64 -15.11
N PHE A 212 8.84 1.48 -15.01
CA PHE A 212 9.50 0.46 -14.17
C PHE A 212 10.04 0.99 -12.84
N GLY A 213 9.46 2.05 -12.30
CA GLY A 213 9.93 2.74 -11.09
C GLY A 213 10.16 1.88 -9.84
N ALA A 214 9.52 0.71 -9.73
CA ALA A 214 9.67 -0.15 -8.55
C ALA A 214 10.99 -0.93 -8.50
N ARG A 215 11.74 -1.03 -9.60
CA ARG A 215 12.98 -1.84 -9.66
C ARG A 215 14.22 -1.09 -9.19
N HIS A 216 14.18 0.22 -9.12
CA HIS A 216 15.37 1.03 -8.97
C HIS A 216 15.76 1.30 -7.51
N ILE A 217 14.85 1.19 -6.56
CA ILE A 217 15.21 1.23 -5.13
C ILE A 217 16.23 0.11 -4.80
N HIS A 218 16.12 -1.04 -5.44
CA HIS A 218 17.11 -2.13 -5.28
C HIS A 218 18.47 -1.85 -5.94
N SER A 219 18.56 -0.82 -6.77
CA SER A 219 19.79 -0.42 -7.47
C SER A 219 20.49 0.75 -6.80
N LEU A 220 19.89 1.31 -5.73
CA LEU A 220 20.58 2.32 -4.94
C LEU A 220 21.84 1.70 -4.33
N PRO A 221 23.00 2.36 -4.46
CA PRO A 221 24.19 1.95 -3.72
C PRO A 221 23.83 1.94 -2.23
N TYR A 222 24.11 0.86 -1.53
CA TYR A 222 23.77 0.59 -0.13
C TYR A 222 24.23 1.66 0.88
N ARG A 223 24.97 2.68 0.43
CA ARG A 223 25.56 3.74 1.26
C ARG A 223 24.81 5.07 1.22
N ILE A 224 23.66 5.15 0.55
CA ILE A 224 22.93 6.44 0.48
C ILE A 224 22.16 6.70 1.78
N ILE A 225 21.75 5.65 2.50
CA ILE A 225 21.07 5.77 3.79
C ILE A 225 21.91 5.03 4.82
N GLU A 226 22.48 5.77 5.74
CA GLU A 226 23.17 5.18 6.89
C GLU A 226 22.18 4.53 7.86
N PRO A 227 22.58 3.45 8.55
CA PRO A 227 21.76 2.86 9.62
C PRO A 227 21.44 3.91 10.68
N PHE A 228 20.21 3.88 11.18
CA PHE A 228 19.79 4.79 12.23
C PHE A 228 20.57 4.54 13.53
N GLU A 229 21.05 5.61 14.14
CA GLU A 229 21.75 5.61 15.42
C GLU A 229 21.05 6.57 16.40
N GLU A 230 20.55 6.06 17.52
CA GLU A 230 19.80 6.86 18.52
C GLU A 230 20.63 7.97 19.19
N THR A 231 21.95 7.83 19.20
CA THR A 231 22.87 8.82 19.79
C THR A 231 23.33 9.87 18.77
N ASN A 232 23.06 9.68 17.51
CA ASN A 232 23.46 10.62 16.45
C ASN A 232 22.48 11.81 16.40
N VAL A 233 22.96 12.97 16.73
CA VAL A 233 22.17 14.22 16.77
C VAL A 233 21.59 14.57 15.40
N LEU A 234 22.30 14.28 14.32
CA LEU A 234 21.82 14.53 12.94
C LEU A 234 20.65 13.61 12.58
N HIS A 235 20.74 12.33 12.98
CA HIS A 235 19.62 11.38 12.78
C HIS A 235 18.39 11.79 13.58
N LEU A 236 18.58 12.23 14.83
CA LEU A 236 17.49 12.73 15.67
C LEU A 236 16.88 14.03 15.12
N SER A 237 17.67 14.89 14.49
CA SER A 237 17.14 16.08 13.80
C SER A 237 16.16 15.70 12.68
N ILE A 238 16.48 14.67 11.86
CA ILE A 238 15.55 14.15 10.85
C ILE A 238 14.29 13.58 11.51
N VAL A 239 14.43 12.80 12.59
CA VAL A 239 13.27 12.24 13.32
C VAL A 239 12.33 13.34 13.79
N ASN A 240 12.86 14.39 14.41
CA ASN A 240 12.08 15.49 14.96
C ASN A 240 11.37 16.29 13.84
N SER A 241 12.10 16.69 12.82
CA SER A 241 11.54 17.47 11.71
C SER A 241 10.54 16.64 10.90
N THR A 242 10.77 15.33 10.69
CA THR A 242 9.81 14.42 10.08
C THR A 242 8.54 14.27 10.92
N THR A 243 8.68 14.19 12.25
CA THR A 243 7.54 14.12 13.17
C THR A 243 6.67 15.38 13.05
N ASN A 244 7.29 16.56 13.05
CA ASN A 244 6.59 17.82 12.91
C ASN A 244 5.85 17.90 11.56
N LEU A 245 6.52 17.55 10.45
CA LEU A 245 5.89 17.53 9.13
C LEU A 245 4.70 16.57 9.04
N ILE A 246 4.79 15.39 9.64
CA ILE A 246 3.67 14.43 9.67
C ILE A 246 2.50 15.04 10.44
N SER A 247 2.77 15.63 11.62
CA SER A 247 1.74 16.26 12.45
C SER A 247 1.06 17.43 11.73
N GLU A 248 1.83 18.32 11.10
CA GLU A 248 1.30 19.46 10.33
C GLU A 248 0.48 18.99 9.11
N LEU A 249 0.90 17.91 8.46
CA LEU A 249 0.17 17.34 7.33
C LEU A 249 -1.14 16.67 7.78
N ASP A 250 -1.13 15.98 8.92
CA ASP A 250 -2.33 15.36 9.50
C ASP A 250 -3.33 16.44 9.95
N GLU A 251 -2.85 17.55 10.51
CA GLU A 251 -3.68 18.72 10.82
C GLU A 251 -4.31 19.31 9.54
N PHE A 252 -3.51 19.50 8.48
CA PHE A 252 -4.04 19.93 7.18
C PHE A 252 -5.12 18.97 6.66
N PHE A 253 -4.90 17.67 6.75
CA PHE A 253 -5.90 16.67 6.34
C PHE A 253 -7.11 16.60 7.28
N SER A 254 -7.04 17.09 8.51
CA SER A 254 -8.17 17.12 9.43
C SER A 254 -9.25 18.13 9.01
N ASP A 255 -8.87 19.19 8.30
CA ASP A 255 -9.84 20.17 7.77
C ASP A 255 -10.66 19.55 6.62
N SER A 256 -11.86 19.10 6.99
CA SER A 256 -12.81 18.50 6.05
C SER A 256 -13.47 19.49 5.11
N THR A 257 -13.27 20.81 5.31
CA THR A 257 -13.90 21.87 4.52
C THR A 257 -12.98 22.45 3.45
N ASP A 258 -11.66 22.26 3.56
CA ASP A 258 -10.70 22.72 2.56
C ASP A 258 -10.94 22.01 1.21
N PRO A 259 -11.21 22.74 0.11
CA PRO A 259 -11.41 22.16 -1.20
C PRO A 259 -10.22 21.33 -1.70
N LYS A 260 -8.98 21.65 -1.29
CA LYS A 260 -7.79 20.88 -1.64
C LYS A 260 -7.81 19.53 -0.92
N VAL A 261 -8.15 19.51 0.38
CA VAL A 261 -8.30 18.29 1.18
C VAL A 261 -9.38 17.40 0.57
N LEU A 262 -10.55 17.95 0.28
CA LEU A 262 -11.66 17.20 -0.33
C LEU A 262 -11.22 16.57 -1.67
N ARG A 263 -10.53 17.32 -2.51
CA ARG A 263 -10.03 16.83 -3.79
C ARG A 263 -8.96 15.75 -3.63
N LEU A 264 -8.06 15.88 -2.66
CA LEU A 264 -7.02 14.87 -2.40
C LEU A 264 -7.58 13.59 -1.81
N ARG A 265 -8.62 13.71 -0.97
CA ARG A 265 -9.33 12.57 -0.41
C ARG A 265 -10.17 11.83 -1.44
N ASN A 266 -10.69 12.51 -2.46
CA ASN A 266 -11.47 11.85 -3.49
C ASN A 266 -10.56 11.01 -4.41
N PRO A 267 -10.60 9.68 -4.31
CA PRO A 267 -9.71 8.82 -5.08
C PRO A 267 -10.00 8.82 -6.58
N ASN A 268 -11.17 9.31 -7.01
CA ASN A 268 -11.61 9.31 -8.39
C ASN A 268 -11.24 10.59 -9.16
N GLU A 269 -11.06 11.71 -8.46
CA GLU A 269 -10.85 13.02 -9.09
C GLU A 269 -9.47 13.19 -9.71
N SER A 270 -8.48 12.39 -9.30
CA SER A 270 -7.13 12.62 -9.79
C SER A 270 -6.27 11.35 -9.78
N SER A 271 -5.30 11.31 -10.70
CA SER A 271 -4.31 10.24 -10.71
C SER A 271 -3.44 10.28 -9.45
N ILE A 272 -2.88 9.14 -9.05
CA ILE A 272 -1.95 9.08 -7.91
C ILE A 272 -0.74 10.01 -8.11
N ALA A 273 -0.26 10.16 -9.34
CA ALA A 273 0.83 11.09 -9.65
C ALA A 273 0.45 12.54 -9.38
N TYR A 274 -0.79 12.94 -9.70
CA TYR A 274 -1.28 14.27 -9.35
C TYR A 274 -1.36 14.46 -7.84
N LYS A 275 -1.93 13.50 -7.11
CA LYS A 275 -2.06 13.57 -5.65
C LYS A 275 -0.69 13.72 -4.98
N ARG A 276 0.28 12.92 -5.39
CA ARG A 276 1.64 12.98 -4.85
C ARG A 276 2.31 14.33 -5.09
N ARG A 277 2.14 14.90 -6.30
CA ARG A 277 2.64 16.26 -6.60
C ARG A 277 1.94 17.33 -5.77
N ALA A 278 0.61 17.26 -5.67
CA ALA A 278 -0.17 18.21 -4.91
C ALA A 278 0.19 18.20 -3.41
N ILE A 279 0.36 17.01 -2.82
CA ILE A 279 0.79 16.89 -1.42
C ILE A 279 2.21 17.44 -1.23
N ARG A 280 3.14 17.19 -2.15
CA ARG A 280 4.47 17.80 -2.09
C ARG A 280 4.41 19.33 -2.16
N SER A 281 3.54 19.88 -3.00
CA SER A 281 3.33 21.32 -3.05
C SER A 281 2.75 21.89 -1.75
N ILE A 282 2.01 21.10 -0.98
CA ILE A 282 1.55 21.48 0.35
C ILE A 282 2.71 21.38 1.35
N ILE A 283 3.43 20.29 1.36
CA ILE A 283 4.56 20.03 2.29
C ILE A 283 5.58 21.16 2.25
N ILE A 284 5.93 21.67 1.08
CA ILE A 284 6.90 22.78 0.96
C ILE A 284 6.40 24.10 1.55
N THR A 285 5.12 24.24 1.87
CA THR A 285 4.54 25.42 2.53
C THR A 285 4.35 25.23 4.03
N LEU A 286 4.62 24.02 4.56
CA LEU A 286 4.49 23.74 5.98
C LEU A 286 5.62 24.40 6.78
N PRO A 287 5.37 24.85 8.02
CA PRO A 287 6.34 25.54 8.86
C PRO A 287 7.65 24.75 9.04
N SER A 288 7.56 23.43 9.27
CA SER A 288 8.73 22.58 9.55
C SER A 288 9.50 22.14 8.31
N TYR A 289 9.07 22.53 7.09
CA TYR A 289 9.69 22.02 5.86
C TYR A 289 11.17 22.39 5.69
N ASN A 290 11.53 23.64 6.02
CA ASN A 290 12.90 24.10 5.86
C ASN A 290 13.87 23.40 6.82
N GLU A 291 13.44 23.20 8.07
CA GLU A 291 14.22 22.44 9.07
C GLU A 291 14.40 20.98 8.63
N TYR A 292 13.33 20.35 8.12
CA TYR A 292 13.38 19.01 7.57
C TYR A 292 14.35 18.91 6.38
N LEU A 293 14.28 19.85 5.44
CA LEU A 293 15.14 19.86 4.25
C LEU A 293 16.61 19.95 4.67
N GLU A 294 16.97 20.90 5.53
CA GLU A 294 18.33 21.11 6.06
C GLU A 294 18.85 19.86 6.79
N ALA A 295 18.01 19.23 7.63
CA ALA A 295 18.38 18.00 8.34
C ALA A 295 18.69 16.85 7.38
N CYS A 296 17.86 16.65 6.35
CA CYS A 296 18.09 15.62 5.33
C CYS A 296 19.36 15.90 4.50
N GLU A 297 19.56 17.13 4.05
CA GLU A 297 20.74 17.50 3.26
C GLU A 297 22.04 17.35 4.05
N THR A 298 22.02 17.68 5.33
CA THR A 298 23.18 17.52 6.21
C THR A 298 23.59 16.06 6.34
N VAL A 299 22.65 15.15 6.57
CA VAL A 299 22.93 13.70 6.70
C VAL A 299 23.36 13.08 5.36
N LEU A 300 22.74 13.48 4.27
CA LEU A 300 23.04 12.87 2.96
C LEU A 300 24.34 13.38 2.32
N ASN A 301 24.90 14.51 2.83
CA ASN A 301 26.16 15.08 2.38
C ASN A 301 27.32 14.83 3.34
N SER A 302 27.05 14.26 4.54
CA SER A 302 28.10 13.86 5.49
C SER A 302 28.70 12.49 5.12
#